data_a7082ca58d72907d2ebcb8c721cb209a
#
_entry.id   a7082ca58d72907d2ebcb8c721cb209a
#
_cell.length_a   1.000
_cell.length_b   1.000
_cell.length_c   1.000
_cell.angle_alpha   90.00
_cell.angle_beta   90.00
_cell.angle_gamma   90.00
#
_symmetry.space_group_name_H-M   'P 1'
#
loop_
_entity.id
_entity.type
_entity.pdbx_description
1 polymer ?
#
loop_
_entity_poly.entity_id
_entity_poly.type
_entity_poly.pdbx_seq_one_letter_code
_entity_poly.pdbx_strand_id
1 'polypeptide(L)'
;MAAAVAGRWPPAPVGDDPEGADRRGGNLGVMEHNEHASPASPAEVTARHDAIRTRIDDAARAAGRDPSEIRLLPVSKTVPAEAVLADWPALREAGCLTLAENRVQEASAKAEFFANAAKSAEAGAAGAGADGSSSAIAAITPLPRWAVIGPLQTNKAGQLAAFADEFQALDRPKVAAALQRRLADAAVPAAAPVSTSYSSAEHSPGVTGRTLDVLIQVNTSHEPQKAGIAPEDVEAFVADFGPDGPYPNLRLRGFMTMAMIADPSSPDGDEDVRRCFATLRELRDRLAPDAPDGVTLDELSMGMSGDFELAIAEGATTVRVGRAIFGERPKP
;
A
#
# COMPACT_ATOMS: atom_id res chain seq x y z
N MET A 1 28.69 38.73 -3.01
CA MET A 1 29.74 37.85 -3.59
C MET A 1 29.79 36.60 -2.74
N ALA A 2 29.19 35.50 -3.19
CA ALA A 2 29.32 34.18 -2.59
C ALA A 2 29.38 33.18 -3.76
N ALA A 3 30.46 32.45 -3.87
CA ALA A 3 30.78 31.57 -4.96
C ALA A 3 30.11 30.20 -4.76
N ALA A 4 29.51 29.69 -5.83
CA ALA A 4 29.01 28.33 -5.93
C ALA A 4 30.15 27.33 -6.01
N VAL A 5 30.07 26.27 -5.18
CA VAL A 5 30.94 25.08 -5.31
C VAL A 5 30.06 23.94 -5.84
N ALA A 6 30.26 23.64 -7.12
CA ALA A 6 29.69 22.47 -7.77
C ALA A 6 30.60 21.25 -7.49
N GLY A 7 30.11 20.33 -6.65
CA GLY A 7 30.75 19.03 -6.46
C GLY A 7 30.34 18.05 -7.57
N ARG A 8 31.31 17.68 -8.42
CA ARG A 8 31.17 16.61 -9.41
C ARG A 8 31.40 15.26 -8.74
N TRP A 9 30.46 14.33 -8.96
CA TRP A 9 30.58 12.93 -8.58
C TRP A 9 31.32 12.14 -9.65
N PRO A 10 32.29 11.26 -9.32
CA PRO A 10 32.99 10.42 -10.29
C PRO A 10 32.12 9.21 -10.72
N PRO A 11 32.34 8.67 -11.95
CA PRO A 11 31.64 7.50 -12.45
C PRO A 11 32.18 6.20 -11.82
N ALA A 12 31.28 5.20 -11.69
CA ALA A 12 31.58 3.87 -11.18
C ALA A 12 32.47 3.06 -12.16
N PRO A 13 33.27 2.12 -11.65
CA PRO A 13 34.15 1.30 -12.49
C PRO A 13 33.37 0.17 -13.18
N VAL A 14 33.74 -0.08 -14.43
CA VAL A 14 33.33 -1.22 -15.26
C VAL A 14 34.18 -2.42 -14.85
N GLY A 15 33.56 -3.51 -14.45
CA GLY A 15 34.25 -4.77 -14.16
C GLY A 15 34.14 -5.75 -15.32
N ASP A 16 35.27 -6.29 -15.73
CA ASP A 16 35.46 -7.26 -16.80
C ASP A 16 34.90 -8.64 -16.46
N ASP A 17 34.26 -9.27 -17.46
CA ASP A 17 33.99 -10.70 -17.52
C ASP A 17 35.25 -11.51 -17.81
N PRO A 18 35.39 -12.71 -17.28
CA PRO A 18 36.23 -13.74 -17.92
C PRO A 18 35.40 -14.90 -18.45
N GLU A 19 35.57 -15.13 -19.75
CA GLU A 19 35.19 -16.35 -20.47
C GLU A 19 36.02 -17.58 -20.04
N GLY A 20 35.38 -18.75 -20.17
CA GLY A 20 36.10 -19.88 -20.68
C GLY A 20 35.99 -21.25 -20.02
N ALA A 21 35.32 -22.16 -20.75
CA ALA A 21 35.58 -23.61 -20.90
C ALA A 21 35.21 -24.51 -19.67
N ASP A 22 34.66 -25.68 -19.78
CA ASP A 22 34.67 -26.75 -20.81
C ASP A 22 33.62 -27.82 -20.47
N ARG A 23 33.24 -28.54 -21.50
CA ARG A 23 32.25 -29.61 -21.63
C ARG A 23 32.65 -30.87 -20.86
N ARG A 24 31.68 -31.64 -20.34
CA ARG A 24 31.34 -33.04 -20.70
C ARG A 24 30.32 -33.67 -19.75
N GLY A 25 29.27 -34.20 -20.33
CA GLY A 25 28.87 -35.59 -20.17
C GLY A 25 27.65 -35.89 -19.30
N GLY A 26 26.48 -36.00 -19.97
CA GLY A 26 25.59 -37.14 -19.84
C GLY A 26 24.81 -37.33 -18.53
N ASN A 27 23.53 -36.95 -18.52
CA ASN A 27 22.47 -37.95 -18.25
C ASN A 27 21.09 -37.38 -18.66
N LEU A 28 20.39 -38.11 -19.53
CA LEU A 28 19.01 -37.84 -19.88
C LEU A 28 18.10 -38.21 -18.69
N GLY A 29 17.92 -37.29 -17.76
CA GLY A 29 16.83 -37.28 -16.81
C GLY A 29 15.70 -36.49 -17.42
N VAL A 30 14.55 -37.12 -17.63
CA VAL A 30 13.30 -36.53 -18.02
C VAL A 30 13.03 -35.35 -17.03
N MET A 31 13.20 -34.11 -17.49
CA MET A 31 12.74 -32.96 -16.76
C MET A 31 11.21 -32.98 -16.83
N GLU A 32 10.59 -33.36 -15.73
CA GLU A 32 9.19 -33.05 -15.48
C GLU A 32 9.03 -31.55 -15.70
N HIS A 33 8.15 -31.19 -16.63
CA HIS A 33 7.72 -29.82 -16.83
C HIS A 33 7.12 -29.32 -15.51
N ASN A 34 7.85 -28.45 -14.85
CA ASN A 34 7.37 -27.74 -13.69
C ASN A 34 6.15 -26.92 -14.16
N GLU A 35 4.97 -27.43 -13.85
CA GLU A 35 3.69 -26.74 -14.06
C GLU A 35 3.82 -25.35 -13.50
N HIS A 36 3.50 -24.34 -14.32
CA HIS A 36 3.31 -22.96 -13.86
C HIS A 36 2.31 -23.02 -12.71
N ALA A 37 2.72 -22.65 -11.50
CA ALA A 37 1.82 -22.61 -10.36
C ALA A 37 0.61 -21.77 -10.75
N SER A 38 -0.56 -22.38 -10.87
CA SER A 38 -1.80 -21.69 -11.13
C SER A 38 -2.05 -20.66 -10.03
N PRO A 39 -2.67 -19.51 -10.34
CA PRO A 39 -3.13 -18.59 -9.30
C PRO A 39 -3.94 -19.35 -8.25
N ALA A 40 -3.84 -18.94 -6.99
CA ALA A 40 -4.65 -19.53 -5.93
C ALA A 40 -6.14 -19.37 -6.28
N SER A 41 -6.95 -20.36 -5.94
CA SER A 41 -8.41 -20.26 -6.09
C SER A 41 -8.99 -19.27 -5.06
N PRO A 42 -10.17 -18.68 -5.33
CA PRO A 42 -10.84 -17.78 -4.36
C PRO A 42 -11.03 -18.46 -2.98
N ALA A 43 -11.33 -19.75 -2.94
CA ALA A 43 -11.47 -20.48 -1.68
C ALA A 43 -10.14 -20.58 -0.90
N GLU A 44 -9.02 -20.77 -1.60
CA GLU A 44 -7.69 -20.76 -0.97
C GLU A 44 -7.30 -19.37 -0.49
N VAL A 45 -7.63 -18.31 -1.26
CA VAL A 45 -7.38 -16.92 -0.87
C VAL A 45 -8.18 -16.59 0.40
N THR A 46 -9.45 -16.99 0.47
CA THR A 46 -10.30 -16.81 1.66
C THR A 46 -9.71 -17.53 2.87
N ALA A 47 -9.38 -18.80 2.73
CA ALA A 47 -8.81 -19.57 3.84
C ALA A 47 -7.49 -18.98 4.37
N ARG A 48 -6.64 -18.50 3.47
CA ARG A 48 -5.39 -17.81 3.84
C ARG A 48 -5.64 -16.46 4.49
N HIS A 49 -6.61 -15.69 3.97
CA HIS A 49 -7.03 -14.42 4.59
C HIS A 49 -7.48 -14.65 6.03
N ASP A 50 -8.36 -15.63 6.28
CA ASP A 50 -8.90 -15.94 7.59
C ASP A 50 -7.82 -16.43 8.56
N ALA A 51 -6.87 -17.23 8.08
CA ALA A 51 -5.71 -17.62 8.87
C ALA A 51 -4.83 -16.42 9.28
N ILE A 52 -4.62 -15.46 8.37
CA ILE A 52 -3.91 -14.22 8.69
C ILE A 52 -4.73 -13.37 9.66
N ARG A 53 -6.05 -13.24 9.48
CA ARG A 53 -6.91 -12.49 10.41
C ARG A 53 -6.83 -13.08 11.81
N THR A 54 -6.90 -14.40 11.96
CA THR A 54 -6.73 -15.08 13.25
C THR A 54 -5.39 -14.72 13.91
N ARG A 55 -4.28 -14.77 13.17
CA ARG A 55 -2.96 -14.40 13.71
C ARG A 55 -2.91 -12.93 14.15
N ILE A 56 -3.53 -12.02 13.39
CA ILE A 56 -3.61 -10.60 13.75
C ILE A 56 -4.43 -10.43 15.05
N ASP A 57 -5.56 -11.14 15.17
CA ASP A 57 -6.42 -11.09 16.34
C ASP A 57 -5.68 -11.60 17.60
N ASP A 58 -4.94 -12.69 17.47
CA ASP A 58 -4.15 -13.24 18.57
C ASP A 58 -3.00 -12.32 18.97
N ALA A 59 -2.31 -11.72 17.98
CA ALA A 59 -1.25 -10.74 18.25
C ALA A 59 -1.80 -9.47 18.93
N ALA A 60 -2.97 -8.98 18.50
CA ALA A 60 -3.61 -7.82 19.12
C ALA A 60 -3.99 -8.12 20.58
N ARG A 61 -4.64 -9.27 20.84
CA ARG A 61 -4.98 -9.68 22.22
C ARG A 61 -3.74 -9.87 23.11
N ALA A 62 -2.66 -10.46 22.55
CA ALA A 62 -1.40 -10.62 23.27
C ALA A 62 -0.76 -9.27 23.63
N ALA A 63 -0.98 -8.25 22.79
CA ALA A 63 -0.54 -6.87 23.04
C ALA A 63 -1.54 -6.05 23.91
N GLY A 64 -2.63 -6.66 24.39
CA GLY A 64 -3.66 -5.98 25.19
C GLY A 64 -4.51 -5.00 24.38
N ARG A 65 -4.61 -5.20 23.05
CA ARG A 65 -5.34 -4.33 22.12
C ARG A 65 -6.60 -5.00 21.59
N ASP A 66 -7.58 -4.19 21.18
CA ASP A 66 -8.74 -4.70 20.47
C ASP A 66 -8.35 -5.11 19.02
N PRO A 67 -8.63 -6.35 18.59
CA PRO A 67 -8.39 -6.78 17.22
C PRO A 67 -9.05 -5.89 16.15
N SER A 68 -10.19 -5.25 16.46
CA SER A 68 -10.89 -4.36 15.54
C SER A 68 -10.12 -3.07 15.19
N GLU A 69 -9.10 -2.71 16.01
CA GLU A 69 -8.22 -1.58 15.73
C GLU A 69 -7.23 -1.86 14.58
N ILE A 70 -7.06 -3.13 14.21
CA ILE A 70 -6.03 -3.54 13.26
C ILE A 70 -6.65 -3.85 11.90
N ARG A 71 -6.41 -2.97 10.93
CA ARG A 71 -6.79 -3.18 9.54
C ARG A 71 -5.83 -4.16 8.86
N LEU A 72 -6.35 -5.22 8.27
CA LEU A 72 -5.63 -6.05 7.31
C LEU A 72 -5.77 -5.42 5.91
N LEU A 73 -4.65 -5.01 5.32
CA LEU A 73 -4.60 -4.46 3.96
C LEU A 73 -4.01 -5.50 2.99
N PRO A 74 -4.84 -6.16 2.16
CA PRO A 74 -4.38 -7.11 1.17
C PRO A 74 -3.57 -6.41 0.07
N VAL A 75 -2.37 -6.94 -0.22
CA VAL A 75 -1.45 -6.39 -1.23
C VAL A 75 -1.43 -7.32 -2.44
N SER A 76 -2.11 -6.92 -3.51
CA SER A 76 -2.33 -7.73 -4.72
C SER A 76 -1.23 -7.60 -5.78
N LYS A 77 -0.08 -6.99 -5.43
CA LYS A 77 1.04 -6.83 -6.37
C LYS A 77 1.42 -8.15 -7.04
N THR A 78 1.64 -8.10 -8.36
CA THR A 78 2.00 -9.27 -9.20
C THR A 78 0.88 -10.31 -9.41
N VAL A 79 -0.29 -10.14 -8.82
CA VAL A 79 -1.46 -10.98 -9.09
C VAL A 79 -2.20 -10.42 -10.32
N PRO A 80 -2.62 -11.23 -11.31
CA PRO A 80 -3.41 -10.75 -12.44
C PRO A 80 -4.73 -10.10 -12.02
N ALA A 81 -5.18 -9.09 -12.77
CA ALA A 81 -6.42 -8.35 -12.44
C ALA A 81 -7.65 -9.25 -12.39
N GLU A 82 -7.71 -10.24 -13.28
CA GLU A 82 -8.78 -11.23 -13.38
C GLU A 82 -8.88 -12.09 -12.12
N ALA A 83 -7.72 -12.54 -11.60
CA ALA A 83 -7.67 -13.32 -10.36
C ALA A 83 -8.09 -12.46 -9.16
N VAL A 84 -7.59 -11.22 -9.06
CA VAL A 84 -8.00 -10.30 -7.97
C VAL A 84 -9.49 -9.99 -8.04
N LEU A 85 -10.07 -9.84 -9.25
CA LEU A 85 -11.51 -9.63 -9.41
C LEU A 85 -12.31 -10.86 -8.96
N ALA A 86 -11.83 -12.06 -9.25
CA ALA A 86 -12.47 -13.31 -8.79
C ALA A 86 -12.41 -13.48 -7.26
N ASP A 87 -11.34 -12.99 -6.63
CA ASP A 87 -11.14 -13.04 -5.17
C ASP A 87 -11.92 -11.94 -4.42
N TRP A 88 -12.24 -10.83 -5.11
CA TRP A 88 -12.79 -9.64 -4.49
C TRP A 88 -14.10 -9.86 -3.71
N PRO A 89 -15.10 -10.61 -4.21
CA PRO A 89 -16.35 -10.84 -3.46
C PRO A 89 -16.08 -11.43 -2.08
N ALA A 90 -15.20 -12.43 -1.99
CA ALA A 90 -14.86 -13.10 -0.75
C ALA A 90 -14.05 -12.20 0.21
N LEU A 91 -13.06 -11.47 -0.32
CA LEU A 91 -12.29 -10.51 0.48
C LEU A 91 -13.18 -9.40 1.02
N ARG A 92 -14.14 -8.91 0.22
CA ARG A 92 -15.11 -7.91 0.64
C ARG A 92 -16.03 -8.44 1.75
N GLU A 93 -16.55 -9.66 1.61
CA GLU A 93 -17.38 -10.32 2.62
C GLU A 93 -16.60 -10.49 3.93
N ALA A 94 -15.31 -10.75 3.86
CA ALA A 94 -14.41 -10.79 5.00
C ALA A 94 -14.04 -9.40 5.58
N GLY A 95 -14.67 -8.31 5.07
CA GLY A 95 -14.49 -6.95 5.57
C GLY A 95 -13.36 -6.15 4.91
N CYS A 96 -12.71 -6.66 3.86
CA CYS A 96 -11.72 -5.89 3.12
C CYS A 96 -12.42 -4.87 2.22
N LEU A 97 -12.07 -3.59 2.38
CA LEU A 97 -12.63 -2.51 1.59
C LEU A 97 -11.61 -1.88 0.64
N THR A 98 -10.33 -2.18 0.85
CA THR A 98 -9.22 -1.59 0.12
C THR A 98 -8.26 -2.68 -0.33
N LEU A 99 -7.76 -2.56 -1.55
CA LEU A 99 -6.65 -3.36 -2.07
C LEU A 99 -5.43 -2.46 -2.28
N ALA A 100 -4.25 -3.01 -2.06
CA ALA A 100 -3.00 -2.26 -2.18
C ALA A 100 -2.10 -2.76 -3.30
N GLU A 101 -1.41 -1.81 -3.94
CA GLU A 101 -0.43 -2.04 -4.99
C GLU A 101 0.87 -1.29 -4.75
N ASN A 102 1.98 -1.89 -5.20
CA ASN A 102 3.28 -1.26 -5.08
C ASN A 102 3.56 -0.22 -6.18
N ARG A 103 2.97 -0.40 -7.36
CA ARG A 103 3.23 0.43 -8.54
C ARG A 103 1.95 1.10 -9.02
N VAL A 104 2.01 2.40 -9.19
CA VAL A 104 0.84 3.18 -9.65
C VAL A 104 0.28 2.70 -10.98
N GLN A 105 1.13 2.20 -11.88
CA GLN A 105 0.69 1.69 -13.19
C GLN A 105 -0.12 0.40 -13.04
N GLU A 106 0.33 -0.53 -12.18
CA GLU A 106 -0.38 -1.79 -11.90
C GLU A 106 -1.71 -1.50 -11.19
N ALA A 107 -1.70 -0.60 -10.21
CA ALA A 107 -2.89 -0.16 -9.51
C ALA A 107 -3.92 0.48 -10.45
N SER A 108 -3.49 1.41 -11.31
CA SER A 108 -4.33 2.08 -12.30
C SER A 108 -4.98 1.09 -13.28
N ALA A 109 -4.18 0.14 -13.80
CA ALA A 109 -4.68 -0.88 -14.72
C ALA A 109 -5.74 -1.78 -14.06
N LYS A 110 -5.52 -2.18 -12.81
CA LYS A 110 -6.50 -2.97 -12.03
C LYS A 110 -7.75 -2.17 -11.72
N ALA A 111 -7.62 -0.92 -11.29
CA ALA A 111 -8.77 -0.05 -11.02
C ALA A 111 -9.64 0.12 -12.27
N GLU A 112 -9.03 0.34 -13.43
CA GLU A 112 -9.71 0.42 -14.72
C GLU A 112 -10.39 -0.90 -15.11
N PHE A 113 -9.69 -2.03 -14.91
CA PHE A 113 -10.24 -3.37 -15.16
C PHE A 113 -11.50 -3.62 -14.33
N PHE A 114 -11.47 -3.33 -13.03
CA PHE A 114 -12.60 -3.46 -12.13
C PHE A 114 -13.78 -2.56 -12.53
N ALA A 115 -13.50 -1.30 -12.87
CA ALA A 115 -14.52 -0.35 -13.34
C ALA A 115 -15.18 -0.82 -14.64
N ASN A 116 -14.42 -1.38 -15.58
CA ASN A 116 -14.93 -1.91 -16.83
C ASN A 116 -15.75 -3.19 -16.61
N ALA A 117 -15.35 -4.07 -15.70
CA ALA A 117 -16.12 -5.25 -15.30
C ALA A 117 -17.48 -4.85 -14.72
N ALA A 118 -17.53 -3.84 -13.84
CA ALA A 118 -18.78 -3.32 -13.29
C ALA A 118 -19.71 -2.76 -14.37
N LYS A 119 -19.19 -1.90 -15.28
CA LYS A 119 -19.97 -1.37 -16.40
C LYS A 119 -20.52 -2.44 -17.34
N SER A 120 -19.71 -3.49 -17.61
CA SER A 120 -20.15 -4.62 -18.44
C SER A 120 -21.26 -5.42 -17.77
N ALA A 121 -21.18 -5.62 -16.45
CA ALA A 121 -22.21 -6.28 -15.68
C ALA A 121 -23.52 -5.45 -15.65
N GLU A 122 -23.43 -4.12 -15.53
CA GLU A 122 -24.56 -3.19 -15.61
C GLU A 122 -25.25 -3.24 -16.99
N ALA A 123 -24.48 -3.22 -18.05
CA ALA A 123 -24.99 -3.29 -19.43
C ALA A 123 -25.66 -4.62 -19.72
N GLY A 124 -25.11 -5.73 -19.22
CA GLY A 124 -25.73 -7.06 -19.29
C GLY A 124 -27.06 -7.14 -18.53
N ALA A 125 -27.15 -6.44 -17.39
CA ALA A 125 -28.36 -6.35 -16.58
C ALA A 125 -29.52 -5.62 -17.28
N ALA A 126 -29.20 -4.57 -18.01
CA ALA A 126 -30.20 -3.79 -18.76
C ALA A 126 -30.81 -4.56 -19.95
N GLY A 127 -30.10 -5.60 -20.44
CA GLY A 127 -30.52 -6.40 -21.61
C GLY A 127 -31.16 -7.76 -21.30
N ALA A 128 -31.02 -8.29 -20.08
CA ALA A 128 -31.54 -9.58 -19.63
C ALA A 128 -32.67 -9.36 -18.64
N GLY A 129 -33.80 -10.05 -18.81
CA GLY A 129 -34.89 -10.04 -17.83
C GLY A 129 -34.40 -10.40 -16.43
N ALA A 130 -35.15 -9.99 -15.42
CA ALA A 130 -34.82 -9.79 -14.00
C ALA A 130 -34.03 -10.87 -13.21
N ASP A 131 -33.68 -12.02 -13.77
CA ASP A 131 -33.28 -13.19 -12.98
C ASP A 131 -31.77 -13.56 -12.96
N GLY A 132 -30.93 -12.96 -13.76
CA GLY A 132 -29.51 -13.42 -13.85
C GLY A 132 -28.43 -12.36 -13.65
N SER A 133 -28.70 -11.14 -14.01
CA SER A 133 -27.69 -10.08 -14.13
C SER A 133 -27.51 -9.24 -12.85
N SER A 134 -28.54 -9.15 -12.02
CA SER A 134 -28.49 -8.48 -10.71
C SER A 134 -27.45 -9.13 -9.78
N SER A 135 -27.25 -10.44 -9.89
CA SER A 135 -26.30 -11.20 -9.07
C SER A 135 -24.83 -10.86 -9.41
N ALA A 136 -24.48 -10.71 -10.69
CA ALA A 136 -23.11 -10.46 -11.10
C ALA A 136 -22.60 -9.08 -10.68
N ILE A 137 -23.43 -8.03 -10.76
CA ILE A 137 -23.10 -6.68 -10.28
C ILE A 137 -22.98 -6.69 -8.76
N ALA A 138 -23.95 -7.27 -8.07
CA ALA A 138 -23.95 -7.35 -6.61
C ALA A 138 -22.72 -8.08 -6.07
N ALA A 139 -22.17 -9.05 -6.84
CA ALA A 139 -20.98 -9.78 -6.45
C ALA A 139 -19.73 -8.91 -6.41
N ILE A 140 -19.57 -7.92 -7.30
CA ILE A 140 -18.35 -7.10 -7.40
C ILE A 140 -18.50 -5.68 -6.83
N THR A 141 -19.71 -5.23 -6.54
CA THR A 141 -19.95 -3.90 -5.94
C THR A 141 -20.23 -3.98 -4.45
N PRO A 142 -19.77 -3.01 -3.64
CA PRO A 142 -18.91 -1.89 -4.03
C PRO A 142 -17.53 -2.34 -4.51
N LEU A 143 -16.98 -1.58 -5.45
CA LEU A 143 -15.60 -1.80 -5.93
C LEU A 143 -14.59 -1.52 -4.81
N PRO A 144 -13.39 -2.14 -4.86
CA PRO A 144 -12.36 -1.84 -3.89
C PRO A 144 -11.90 -0.39 -3.98
N ARG A 145 -11.57 0.18 -2.86
CA ARG A 145 -10.70 1.35 -2.78
C ARG A 145 -9.27 0.94 -3.13
N TRP A 146 -8.49 1.85 -3.67
CA TRP A 146 -7.14 1.55 -4.09
C TRP A 146 -6.10 2.32 -3.29
N ALA A 147 -5.23 1.59 -2.60
CA ALA A 147 -4.06 2.13 -1.92
C ALA A 147 -2.80 1.90 -2.76
N VAL A 148 -2.00 2.94 -2.97
CA VAL A 148 -0.66 2.82 -3.54
C VAL A 148 0.35 2.92 -2.41
N ILE A 149 1.12 1.84 -2.21
CA ILE A 149 2.04 1.69 -1.07
C ILE A 149 3.53 1.71 -1.46
N GLY A 150 3.85 1.94 -2.72
CA GLY A 150 5.23 2.05 -3.20
C GLY A 150 5.57 3.44 -3.73
N PRO A 151 6.86 3.70 -4.01
CA PRO A 151 7.36 5.02 -4.33
C PRO A 151 6.74 5.61 -5.59
N LEU A 152 6.47 6.92 -5.57
CA LEU A 152 5.87 7.65 -6.68
C LEU A 152 6.88 8.57 -7.36
N GLN A 153 7.03 8.40 -8.67
CA GLN A 153 7.70 9.40 -9.52
C GLN A 153 6.75 10.58 -9.75
N THR A 154 7.26 11.82 -9.65
CA THR A 154 6.44 13.03 -9.77
C THR A 154 5.67 13.16 -11.08
N ASN A 155 6.22 12.64 -12.19
CA ASN A 155 5.53 12.60 -13.50
C ASN A 155 4.34 11.63 -13.54
N LYS A 156 4.17 10.77 -12.53
CA LYS A 156 3.05 9.83 -12.37
C LYS A 156 1.98 10.33 -11.39
N ALA A 157 2.16 11.51 -10.80
CA ALA A 157 1.20 12.08 -9.85
C ALA A 157 -0.22 12.23 -10.46
N GLY A 158 -0.33 12.60 -11.74
CA GLY A 158 -1.62 12.68 -12.43
C GLY A 158 -2.32 11.34 -12.57
N GLN A 159 -1.56 10.26 -12.83
CA GLN A 159 -2.11 8.92 -12.89
C GLN A 159 -2.65 8.47 -11.52
N LEU A 160 -1.88 8.67 -10.44
CA LEU A 160 -2.32 8.34 -9.08
C LEU A 160 -3.56 9.16 -8.68
N ALA A 161 -3.54 10.47 -8.89
CA ALA A 161 -4.65 11.36 -8.54
C ALA A 161 -5.96 11.01 -9.24
N ALA A 162 -5.93 10.29 -10.36
CA ALA A 162 -7.13 9.95 -11.12
C ALA A 162 -7.96 8.83 -10.48
N PHE A 163 -7.36 7.91 -9.70
CA PHE A 163 -8.07 6.73 -9.21
C PHE A 163 -7.82 6.39 -7.74
N ALA A 164 -6.60 6.67 -7.20
CA ALA A 164 -6.23 6.19 -5.88
C ALA A 164 -7.03 6.89 -4.77
N ASP A 165 -7.41 6.13 -3.77
CA ASP A 165 -8.10 6.63 -2.57
C ASP A 165 -7.11 6.88 -1.43
N GLU A 166 -5.96 6.20 -1.48
CA GLU A 166 -4.96 6.23 -0.43
C GLU A 166 -3.54 6.13 -1.04
N PHE A 167 -2.60 6.94 -0.54
CA PHE A 167 -1.19 6.87 -0.89
C PHE A 167 -0.32 6.83 0.36
N GLN A 168 0.33 5.70 0.62
CA GLN A 168 1.08 5.46 1.86
C GLN A 168 2.60 5.68 1.74
N ALA A 169 3.10 6.06 0.57
CA ALA A 169 4.54 6.20 0.34
C ALA A 169 4.95 7.66 0.04
N LEU A 170 4.33 8.62 0.76
CA LEU A 170 4.65 10.03 0.61
C LEU A 170 5.98 10.33 1.33
N ASP A 171 7.05 10.49 0.56
CA ASP A 171 8.42 10.55 1.04
C ASP A 171 9.11 11.92 0.85
N ARG A 172 8.44 12.91 0.27
CA ARG A 172 9.05 14.23 0.02
C ARG A 172 8.05 15.30 -0.43
N PRO A 173 8.29 16.59 -0.11
CA PRO A 173 7.42 17.72 -0.50
C PRO A 173 7.18 17.83 -2.00
N LYS A 174 8.15 17.49 -2.84
CA LYS A 174 8.00 17.53 -4.31
C LYS A 174 6.89 16.61 -4.83
N VAL A 175 6.69 15.46 -4.21
CA VAL A 175 5.58 14.53 -4.55
C VAL A 175 4.26 15.09 -4.05
N ALA A 176 4.20 15.60 -2.82
CA ALA A 176 3.01 16.25 -2.27
C ALA A 176 2.53 17.40 -3.17
N ALA A 177 3.43 18.31 -3.55
CA ALA A 177 3.11 19.42 -4.44
C ALA A 177 2.63 18.98 -5.84
N ALA A 178 3.19 17.87 -6.36
CA ALA A 178 2.75 17.34 -7.66
C ALA A 178 1.33 16.71 -7.56
N LEU A 179 1.04 15.99 -6.48
CA LEU A 179 -0.28 15.43 -6.20
C LEU A 179 -1.31 16.54 -5.98
N GLN A 180 -0.99 17.53 -5.14
CA GLN A 180 -1.86 18.66 -4.85
C GLN A 180 -2.37 19.34 -6.14
N ARG A 181 -1.46 19.69 -7.06
CA ARG A 181 -1.85 20.31 -8.34
C ARG A 181 -2.82 19.46 -9.15
N ARG A 182 -2.63 18.14 -9.15
CA ARG A 182 -3.49 17.23 -9.93
C ARG A 182 -4.84 16.98 -9.28
N LEU A 183 -4.88 16.95 -7.96
CA LEU A 183 -6.11 16.75 -7.20
C LEU A 183 -7.01 17.99 -7.25
N ALA A 184 -6.43 19.18 -7.17
CA ALA A 184 -7.17 20.45 -7.26
C ALA A 184 -7.90 20.60 -8.61
N ASP A 185 -7.29 20.10 -9.69
CA ASP A 185 -7.85 20.16 -11.05
C ASP A 185 -8.78 18.95 -11.36
N ALA A 186 -8.80 17.91 -10.53
CA ALA A 186 -9.56 16.71 -10.79
C ALA A 186 -11.06 16.91 -10.49
N ALA A 187 -11.92 16.44 -11.42
CA ALA A 187 -13.35 16.41 -11.17
C ALA A 187 -13.67 15.47 -9.99
N VAL A 188 -14.53 15.92 -9.08
CA VAL A 188 -15.05 15.08 -8.00
C VAL A 188 -15.94 14.00 -8.61
N PRO A 189 -15.69 12.69 -8.39
CA PRO A 189 -16.57 11.64 -8.88
C PRO A 189 -17.99 11.82 -8.32
N ALA A 190 -19.00 11.68 -9.16
CA ALA A 190 -20.41 11.85 -8.78
C ALA A 190 -20.92 10.81 -7.76
N ALA A 191 -20.17 9.74 -7.54
CA ALA A 191 -20.45 8.71 -6.53
C ALA A 191 -19.15 8.43 -5.76
N ALA A 192 -18.97 9.08 -4.62
CA ALA A 192 -18.04 8.59 -3.62
C ALA A 192 -18.61 7.27 -3.06
N PRO A 193 -17.82 6.18 -2.95
CA PRO A 193 -18.29 4.96 -2.31
C PRO A 193 -18.66 5.26 -0.86
N VAL A 194 -19.72 4.57 -0.39
CA VAL A 194 -20.29 4.68 0.95
C VAL A 194 -19.18 4.66 2.00
N SER A 195 -19.15 5.71 2.82
CA SER A 195 -18.27 5.86 3.96
C SER A 195 -18.43 4.68 4.92
N THR A 196 -17.36 3.93 5.09
CA THR A 196 -17.17 3.09 6.27
C THR A 196 -16.29 3.85 7.26
N SER A 197 -16.36 3.49 8.52
CA SER A 197 -15.82 4.19 9.69
C SER A 197 -14.33 4.60 9.69
N TYR A 198 -13.61 4.36 8.60
CA TYR A 198 -12.21 4.77 8.40
C TYR A 198 -12.01 5.96 7.47
N SER A 199 -13.06 6.48 6.83
CA SER A 199 -12.97 7.68 6.01
C SER A 199 -14.31 8.38 5.99
N SER A 200 -14.52 9.30 6.92
CA SER A 200 -15.52 10.34 6.74
C SER A 200 -15.09 11.16 5.52
N ALA A 201 -15.82 11.01 4.41
CA ALA A 201 -15.65 11.83 3.21
C ALA A 201 -16.16 13.27 3.47
N GLU A 202 -15.79 13.86 4.59
CA GLU A 202 -16.03 15.25 4.86
C GLU A 202 -14.97 16.06 4.12
N HIS A 203 -15.38 16.69 3.03
CA HIS A 203 -14.58 17.70 2.37
C HIS A 203 -14.38 18.83 3.36
N SER A 204 -13.14 19.21 3.62
CA SER A 204 -12.87 20.45 4.35
C SER A 204 -13.57 21.61 3.63
N PRO A 205 -14.28 22.50 4.33
CA PRO A 205 -14.97 23.62 3.72
C PRO A 205 -14.02 24.42 2.83
N GLY A 206 -14.38 24.62 1.56
CA GLY A 206 -13.61 25.43 0.62
C GLY A 206 -12.60 24.68 -0.25
N VAL A 207 -12.38 23.38 -0.04
CA VAL A 207 -11.50 22.56 -0.90
C VAL A 207 -12.24 22.17 -2.19
N THR A 208 -11.70 22.56 -3.34
CA THR A 208 -12.19 22.16 -4.65
C THR A 208 -11.41 20.96 -5.17
N GLY A 209 -12.03 20.16 -6.02
CA GLY A 209 -11.41 18.98 -6.59
C GLY A 209 -11.49 17.74 -5.70
N ARG A 210 -10.66 16.75 -6.02
CA ARG A 210 -10.61 15.46 -5.32
C ARG A 210 -9.68 15.52 -4.12
N THR A 211 -9.99 14.80 -3.04
CA THR A 211 -9.09 14.60 -1.90
C THR A 211 -8.46 13.22 -1.94
N LEU A 212 -7.29 13.08 -1.32
CA LEU A 212 -6.51 11.84 -1.23
C LEU A 212 -6.01 11.66 0.20
N ASP A 213 -6.26 10.48 0.77
CA ASP A 213 -5.66 10.10 2.05
C ASP A 213 -4.18 9.78 1.85
N VAL A 214 -3.32 10.33 2.69
CA VAL A 214 -1.87 10.10 2.58
C VAL A 214 -1.26 9.71 3.92
N LEU A 215 -0.24 8.84 3.85
CA LEU A 215 0.66 8.56 4.95
C LEU A 215 2.08 8.99 4.56
N ILE A 216 2.77 9.66 5.45
CA ILE A 216 4.19 9.98 5.26
C ILE A 216 4.99 8.70 5.49
N GLN A 217 5.79 8.33 4.49
CA GLN A 217 6.74 7.22 4.63
C GLN A 217 7.99 7.71 5.37
N VAL A 218 8.28 7.07 6.50
CA VAL A 218 9.43 7.38 7.36
C VAL A 218 10.48 6.28 7.26
N ASN A 219 11.75 6.65 7.09
CA ASN A 219 12.88 5.72 7.11
C ASN A 219 13.37 5.50 8.55
N THR A 220 12.72 4.59 9.26
CA THR A 220 13.04 4.28 10.66
C THR A 220 14.24 3.33 10.84
N SER A 221 14.73 2.72 9.75
CA SER A 221 15.90 1.85 9.78
C SER A 221 17.23 2.60 9.61
N HIS A 222 17.17 3.89 9.25
CA HIS A 222 18.31 4.74 8.90
C HIS A 222 19.21 4.19 7.78
N GLU A 223 18.71 3.23 6.99
CA GLU A 223 19.43 2.68 5.83
C GLU A 223 19.31 3.64 4.64
N PRO A 224 20.42 4.20 4.10
CA PRO A 224 20.36 5.23 3.07
C PRO A 224 19.67 4.79 1.77
N GLN A 225 19.62 3.49 1.49
CA GLN A 225 18.99 2.92 0.30
C GLN A 225 17.46 2.76 0.45
N LYS A 226 16.91 2.90 1.65
CA LYS A 226 15.46 2.82 1.87
C LYS A 226 14.79 4.16 1.63
N ALA A 227 13.65 4.12 0.95
CA ALA A 227 12.80 5.29 0.76
C ALA A 227 12.15 5.72 2.09
N GLY A 228 11.85 7.00 2.20
CA GLY A 228 11.20 7.60 3.36
C GLY A 228 11.95 8.85 3.82
N ILE A 229 11.24 9.70 4.53
CA ILE A 229 11.81 10.89 5.18
C ILE A 229 12.55 10.44 6.44
N ALA A 230 13.65 11.09 6.77
CA ALA A 230 14.34 10.85 8.04
C ALA A 230 13.42 11.27 9.21
N PRO A 231 13.41 10.54 10.34
CA PRO A 231 12.51 10.84 11.48
C PRO A 231 12.61 12.28 11.98
N GLU A 232 13.79 12.88 11.94
CA GLU A 232 14.08 14.25 12.35
C GLU A 232 13.45 15.32 11.43
N ASP A 233 13.16 14.99 10.16
CA ASP A 233 12.59 15.92 9.18
C ASP A 233 11.05 15.83 9.09
N VAL A 234 10.42 14.85 9.75
CA VAL A 234 8.97 14.59 9.63
C VAL A 234 8.14 15.72 10.20
N GLU A 235 8.53 16.29 11.34
CA GLU A 235 7.80 17.37 12.02
C GLU A 235 7.60 18.58 11.10
N ALA A 236 8.67 19.02 10.42
CA ALA A 236 8.60 20.12 9.47
C ALA A 236 7.67 19.81 8.30
N PHE A 237 7.61 18.54 7.86
CA PHE A 237 6.74 18.14 6.76
C PHE A 237 5.28 17.99 7.21
N VAL A 238 5.00 17.55 8.42
CA VAL A 238 3.64 17.50 9.00
C VAL A 238 3.04 18.90 9.08
N ALA A 239 3.84 19.92 9.41
CA ALA A 239 3.40 21.31 9.49
C ALA A 239 2.90 21.90 8.16
N ASP A 240 3.28 21.29 7.01
CA ASP A 240 2.79 21.70 5.69
C ASP A 240 1.35 21.22 5.39
N PHE A 241 0.74 20.40 6.26
CA PHE A 241 -0.62 19.88 6.09
C PHE A 241 -1.62 20.67 6.91
N GLY A 242 -2.90 20.49 6.60
CA GLY A 242 -3.99 21.23 7.23
C GLY A 242 -4.59 22.28 6.30
N PRO A 243 -5.65 22.97 6.73
CA PRO A 243 -6.44 23.86 5.87
C PRO A 243 -5.65 25.07 5.35
N ASP A 244 -4.71 25.57 6.13
CA ASP A 244 -3.88 26.74 5.78
C ASP A 244 -2.55 26.33 5.11
N GLY A 245 -2.29 25.04 5.00
CA GLY A 245 -1.08 24.49 4.40
C GLY A 245 -1.10 24.47 2.86
N PRO A 246 0.06 24.20 2.23
CA PRO A 246 0.17 24.12 0.76
C PRO A 246 -0.53 22.91 0.13
N TYR A 247 -1.07 21.96 0.92
CA TYR A 247 -1.62 20.70 0.43
C TYR A 247 -3.07 20.41 0.89
N PRO A 248 -4.05 21.31 0.67
CA PRO A 248 -5.40 21.14 1.20
C PRO A 248 -6.18 19.93 0.62
N ASN A 249 -5.78 19.39 -0.53
CA ASN A 249 -6.39 18.18 -1.10
C ASN A 249 -5.71 16.88 -0.61
N LEU A 250 -4.64 16.95 0.19
CA LEU A 250 -4.00 15.81 0.81
C LEU A 250 -4.41 15.73 2.29
N ARG A 251 -5.10 14.67 2.67
CA ARG A 251 -5.48 14.42 4.07
C ARG A 251 -4.43 13.54 4.71
N LEU A 252 -3.59 14.13 5.54
CA LEU A 252 -2.58 13.38 6.27
C LEU A 252 -3.24 12.60 7.41
N ARG A 253 -3.14 11.25 7.34
CA ARG A 253 -3.76 10.32 8.28
C ARG A 253 -2.76 9.70 9.25
N GLY A 254 -1.47 9.78 8.98
CA GLY A 254 -0.45 9.19 9.82
C GLY A 254 0.82 8.83 9.06
N PHE A 255 1.46 7.76 9.48
CA PHE A 255 2.77 7.37 9.02
C PHE A 255 2.82 5.93 8.50
N MET A 256 3.76 5.68 7.61
CA MET A 256 4.10 4.35 7.11
C MET A 256 5.59 4.09 7.25
N THR A 257 5.97 2.87 7.59
CA THR A 257 7.36 2.43 7.50
C THR A 257 7.49 0.98 7.00
N MET A 258 8.68 0.67 6.53
CA MET A 258 9.17 -0.69 6.30
C MET A 258 10.39 -0.89 7.18
N ALA A 259 10.29 -1.78 8.16
CA ALA A 259 11.41 -2.13 9.01
C ALA A 259 12.57 -2.76 8.23
N MET A 260 13.71 -2.87 8.85
CA MET A 260 14.81 -3.68 8.34
C MET A 260 14.39 -5.16 8.27
N ILE A 261 15.05 -5.92 7.41
CA ILE A 261 14.87 -7.37 7.39
C ILE A 261 15.64 -7.92 8.59
N ALA A 262 14.95 -8.66 9.46
CA ALA A 262 15.61 -9.34 10.56
C ALA A 262 16.74 -10.23 10.04
N ASP A 263 17.92 -10.11 10.62
CA ASP A 263 19.02 -11.04 10.34
C ASP A 263 18.75 -12.32 11.16
N PRO A 264 18.43 -13.46 10.52
CA PRO A 264 18.14 -14.68 11.24
C PRO A 264 19.35 -15.26 12.00
N SER A 265 20.55 -14.77 11.71
CA SER A 265 21.78 -15.14 12.43
C SER A 265 22.06 -14.24 13.63
N SER A 266 21.38 -13.10 13.75
CA SER A 266 21.52 -12.17 14.88
C SER A 266 20.54 -12.52 15.99
N PRO A 267 20.99 -12.66 17.25
CA PRO A 267 20.10 -12.84 18.39
C PRO A 267 19.18 -11.62 18.61
N ASP A 268 19.55 -10.45 18.09
CA ASP A 268 18.85 -9.18 18.26
C ASP A 268 17.99 -8.80 17.03
N GLY A 269 17.86 -9.70 16.04
CA GLY A 269 17.19 -9.38 14.78
C GLY A 269 15.74 -8.90 14.95
N ASP A 270 14.97 -9.53 15.82
CA ASP A 270 13.60 -9.10 16.13
C ASP A 270 13.56 -7.77 16.90
N GLU A 271 14.55 -7.52 17.78
CA GLU A 271 14.64 -6.28 18.53
C GLU A 271 14.97 -5.08 17.63
N ASP A 272 15.82 -5.28 16.62
CA ASP A 272 16.10 -4.26 15.61
C ASP A 272 14.86 -3.92 14.77
N VAL A 273 14.07 -4.93 14.39
CA VAL A 273 12.79 -4.74 13.72
C VAL A 273 11.79 -3.99 14.63
N ARG A 274 11.66 -4.40 15.89
CA ARG A 274 10.82 -3.71 16.89
C ARG A 274 11.21 -2.24 17.04
N ARG A 275 12.50 -1.95 17.10
CA ARG A 275 13.00 -0.57 17.23
C ARG A 275 12.54 0.31 16.06
N CYS A 276 12.51 -0.23 14.84
CA CYS A 276 11.96 0.51 13.68
C CYS A 276 10.49 0.87 13.88
N PHE A 277 9.69 -0.05 14.39
CA PHE A 277 8.26 0.17 14.64
C PHE A 277 8.02 1.10 15.84
N ALA A 278 8.76 0.91 16.92
CA ALA A 278 8.71 1.78 18.09
C ALA A 278 9.07 3.23 17.74
N THR A 279 10.11 3.44 16.93
CA THR A 279 10.47 4.77 16.42
C THR A 279 9.30 5.46 15.70
N LEU A 280 8.54 4.72 14.88
CA LEU A 280 7.38 5.29 14.17
C LEU A 280 6.25 5.64 15.15
N ARG A 281 5.95 4.77 16.12
CA ARG A 281 4.96 5.01 17.17
C ARG A 281 5.33 6.25 17.99
N GLU A 282 6.55 6.31 18.50
CA GLU A 282 7.04 7.43 19.31
C GLU A 282 6.99 8.75 18.56
N LEU A 283 7.32 8.71 17.27
CA LEU A 283 7.19 9.89 16.39
C LEU A 283 5.73 10.36 16.30
N ARG A 284 4.78 9.44 16.06
CA ARG A 284 3.35 9.74 16.04
C ARG A 284 2.89 10.31 17.38
N ASP A 285 3.21 9.64 18.47
CA ASP A 285 2.77 10.03 19.82
C ASP A 285 3.29 11.42 20.21
N ARG A 286 4.49 11.77 19.76
CA ARG A 286 5.10 13.08 19.97
C ARG A 286 4.43 14.18 19.14
N LEU A 287 4.05 13.88 17.89
CA LEU A 287 3.54 14.90 16.96
C LEU A 287 2.02 15.06 17.00
N ALA A 288 1.26 14.04 17.42
CA ALA A 288 -0.20 14.06 17.38
C ALA A 288 -0.83 15.17 18.23
N PRO A 289 -0.34 15.50 19.45
CA PRO A 289 -0.94 16.57 20.25
C PRO A 289 -0.87 17.96 19.62
N ASP A 290 0.14 18.24 18.80
CA ASP A 290 0.42 19.55 18.19
C ASP A 290 0.20 19.49 16.65
N ALA A 291 -0.51 18.46 16.15
CA ALA A 291 -0.79 18.33 14.72
C ALA A 291 -1.70 19.48 14.24
N PRO A 292 -1.49 19.98 13.00
CA PRO A 292 -2.37 21.00 12.41
C PRO A 292 -3.82 20.55 12.35
N ASP A 293 -4.76 21.51 12.36
CA ASP A 293 -6.20 21.23 12.21
C ASP A 293 -6.48 20.36 10.98
N GLY A 294 -7.29 19.30 11.15
CA GLY A 294 -7.62 18.35 10.09
C GLY A 294 -6.57 17.26 9.82
N VAL A 295 -5.42 17.31 10.50
CA VAL A 295 -4.42 16.22 10.51
C VAL A 295 -4.69 15.32 11.71
N THR A 296 -4.86 14.01 11.50
CA THR A 296 -5.24 13.11 12.61
C THR A 296 -4.09 12.28 13.16
N LEU A 297 -3.11 11.91 12.37
CA LEU A 297 -1.99 11.03 12.71
C LEU A 297 -2.40 9.71 13.40
N ASP A 298 -3.64 9.23 13.15
CA ASP A 298 -4.18 8.04 13.82
C ASP A 298 -3.63 6.74 13.23
N GLU A 299 -3.11 6.78 11.98
CA GLU A 299 -2.71 5.58 11.27
C GLU A 299 -1.20 5.32 11.37
N LEU A 300 -0.87 4.09 11.77
CA LEU A 300 0.46 3.52 11.69
C LEU A 300 0.43 2.30 10.77
N SER A 301 0.77 2.52 9.49
CA SER A 301 0.89 1.45 8.51
C SER A 301 2.30 0.85 8.58
N MET A 302 2.41 -0.28 9.27
CA MET A 302 3.68 -0.98 9.48
C MET A 302 3.45 -2.47 9.72
N GLY A 303 4.44 -3.30 9.37
CA GLY A 303 4.32 -4.75 9.43
C GLY A 303 3.83 -5.37 8.12
N MET A 304 4.47 -6.49 7.76
CA MET A 304 4.21 -7.32 6.59
C MET A 304 4.09 -8.79 7.00
N SER A 305 4.02 -9.71 6.04
CA SER A 305 3.79 -11.15 6.28
C SER A 305 4.75 -11.81 7.29
N GLY A 306 5.95 -11.26 7.47
CA GLY A 306 7.00 -11.86 8.33
C GLY A 306 7.21 -11.16 9.67
N ASP A 307 6.61 -9.98 9.90
CA ASP A 307 6.90 -9.13 11.04
C ASP A 307 5.68 -8.38 11.61
N PHE A 308 4.48 -8.65 11.11
CA PHE A 308 3.30 -7.89 11.53
C PHE A 308 2.92 -8.11 13.00
N GLU A 309 3.24 -9.27 13.59
CA GLU A 309 3.01 -9.50 15.01
C GLU A 309 3.84 -8.54 15.87
N LEU A 310 5.12 -8.33 15.50
CA LEU A 310 5.98 -7.35 16.14
C LEU A 310 5.43 -5.93 15.95
N ALA A 311 4.97 -5.60 14.73
CA ALA A 311 4.40 -4.30 14.44
C ALA A 311 3.11 -4.04 15.24
N ILE A 312 2.24 -5.05 15.42
CA ILE A 312 1.02 -4.95 16.23
C ILE A 312 1.37 -4.67 17.70
N ALA A 313 2.37 -5.37 18.24
CA ALA A 313 2.84 -5.14 19.59
C ALA A 313 3.37 -3.69 19.77
N GLU A 314 3.92 -3.10 18.71
CA GLU A 314 4.42 -1.72 18.69
C GLU A 314 3.37 -0.70 18.24
N GLY A 315 2.09 -1.06 18.13
CA GLY A 315 1.00 -0.12 17.90
C GLY A 315 0.55 0.04 16.45
N ALA A 316 0.90 -0.87 15.52
CA ALA A 316 0.38 -0.83 14.15
C ALA A 316 -1.15 -0.77 14.14
N THR A 317 -1.72 0.08 13.28
CA THR A 317 -3.16 0.13 13.01
C THR A 317 -3.49 -0.47 11.64
N THR A 318 -2.50 -0.58 10.75
CA THR A 318 -2.62 -1.22 9.44
C THR A 318 -1.43 -2.14 9.21
N VAL A 319 -1.70 -3.42 8.89
CA VAL A 319 -0.69 -4.39 8.44
C VAL A 319 -0.91 -4.76 6.98
N ARG A 320 0.19 -4.89 6.22
CA ARG A 320 0.16 -5.06 4.76
C ARG A 320 0.58 -6.48 4.38
N VAL A 321 -0.36 -7.30 3.96
CA VAL A 321 -0.09 -8.73 3.69
C VAL A 321 -0.39 -9.07 2.22
N GLY A 322 0.60 -9.59 1.51
CA GLY A 322 0.48 -9.98 0.11
C GLY A 322 0.59 -11.49 -0.07
N ARG A 323 1.83 -12.02 -0.12
CA ARG A 323 2.10 -13.43 -0.41
C ARG A 323 1.36 -14.43 0.49
N ALA A 324 1.19 -14.11 1.74
CA ALA A 324 0.48 -14.99 2.66
C ALA A 324 -1.02 -15.11 2.36
N ILE A 325 -1.61 -14.18 1.59
CA ILE A 325 -3.00 -14.22 1.12
C ILE A 325 -3.07 -14.77 -0.30
N PHE A 326 -2.38 -14.13 -1.26
CA PHE A 326 -2.51 -14.44 -2.69
C PHE A 326 -1.58 -15.56 -3.18
N GLY A 327 -0.67 -16.06 -2.34
CA GLY A 327 0.28 -17.09 -2.70
C GLY A 327 1.62 -16.56 -3.25
N GLU A 328 2.49 -17.48 -3.62
CA GLU A 328 3.79 -17.16 -4.20
C GLU A 328 3.65 -16.64 -5.64
N ARG A 329 4.63 -15.85 -6.05
CA ARG A 329 4.69 -15.36 -7.43
C ARG A 329 4.89 -16.53 -8.39
N PRO A 330 4.19 -16.57 -9.54
CA PRO A 330 4.65 -17.38 -10.65
C PRO A 330 6.11 -17.03 -10.94
N LYS A 331 6.99 -18.01 -10.98
CA LYS A 331 8.37 -17.76 -11.42
C LYS A 331 8.34 -17.34 -12.88
N PRO A 332 9.09 -16.29 -13.27
CA PRO A 332 9.13 -15.79 -14.64
C PRO A 332 9.69 -16.86 -15.61
#